data_524c4790163ef202cbad62fce5d45204
#
_entry.id   524c4790163ef202cbad62fce5d45204
#
_cell.length_a   1.000
_cell.length_b   1.000
_cell.length_c   1.000
_cell.angle_alpha   90.00
_cell.angle_beta   90.00
_cell.angle_gamma   90.00
#
_symmetry.space_group_name_H-M   'P 1'
#
loop_
_entity.id
_entity.type
_entity.pdbx_description
1 polymer ?
#
loop_
_entity_poly.entity_id
_entity_poly.type
_entity_poly.pdbx_seq_one_letter_code
_entity_poly.pdbx_strand_id
1 'polypeptide(L)'
;ITLIASIAFLVIFSLLSYFQLIQSIDAIGLIGEASRWCERVSGGIFREPINTLTNLGFMFVGLYILFKLTNETSFNEFSGLNKITILYGVTVVYLGPGSMMMHGTNTEWGGWADNLSMVMYLTIPWLYNCYKMSNWSVNTLMKIYFSIILVYAIMRGLFGDGMGIGLNLFGVSIGLWVISEFLYKFWSPYMRFISGFVGFLVLLLFGTFPMEVFEIINVIWWIVFFWLPGLLANKSPEGYRTYRWYFAGMIAYM
;
A
#
# COMPACT_ATOMS: atom_id res chain seq x y z
N ILE A 1 1.33 17.69 -13.69
CA ILE A 1 1.51 17.97 -12.25
C ILE A 1 2.35 16.88 -11.62
N THR A 2 1.99 15.59 -11.69
CA THR A 2 2.70 14.47 -11.02
C THR A 2 4.18 14.39 -11.42
N LEU A 3 4.52 14.51 -12.71
CA LEU A 3 5.90 14.53 -13.19
C LEU A 3 6.72 15.68 -12.55
N ILE A 4 6.15 16.87 -12.50
CA ILE A 4 6.81 18.04 -11.90
C ILE A 4 7.03 17.80 -10.40
N ALA A 5 6.04 17.26 -9.69
CA ALA A 5 6.16 16.90 -8.29
C ALA A 5 7.24 15.83 -8.05
N SER A 6 7.33 14.83 -8.92
CA SER A 6 8.37 13.79 -8.87
C SER A 6 9.76 14.37 -9.05
N ILE A 7 9.96 15.25 -10.04
CA ILE A 7 11.25 15.90 -10.27
C ILE A 7 11.60 16.81 -9.08
N ALA A 8 10.66 17.61 -8.61
CA ALA A 8 10.88 18.48 -7.44
C ALA A 8 11.27 17.67 -6.20
N PHE A 9 10.57 16.55 -5.94
CA PHE A 9 10.92 15.64 -4.85
C PHE A 9 12.35 15.14 -4.99
N LEU A 10 12.74 14.61 -6.16
CA LEU A 10 14.08 14.07 -6.38
C LEU A 10 15.18 15.12 -6.17
N VAL A 11 14.96 16.33 -6.67
CA VAL A 11 15.93 17.43 -6.48
C VAL A 11 16.04 17.81 -5.00
N ILE A 12 14.92 18.06 -4.33
CA ILE A 12 14.90 18.48 -2.93
C ILE A 12 15.47 17.37 -2.03
N PHE A 13 15.01 16.14 -2.22
CA PHE A 13 15.46 14.99 -1.43
C PHE A 13 16.96 14.74 -1.60
N SER A 14 17.48 14.78 -2.83
CA SER A 14 18.90 14.60 -3.09
C SER A 14 19.75 15.72 -2.48
N LEU A 15 19.31 16.98 -2.57
CA LEU A 15 20.00 18.11 -1.96
C LEU A 15 20.03 18.01 -0.43
N LEU A 16 18.87 17.74 0.19
CA LEU A 16 18.77 17.60 1.65
C LEU A 16 19.62 16.41 2.14
N SER A 17 19.63 15.31 1.41
CA SER A 17 20.46 14.14 1.73
C SER A 17 21.96 14.43 1.52
N TYR A 18 22.34 15.15 0.47
CA TYR A 18 23.72 15.53 0.21
C TYR A 18 24.30 16.40 1.35
N PHE A 19 23.50 17.34 1.86
CA PHE A 19 23.88 18.17 3.01
C PHE A 19 23.66 17.49 4.36
N GLN A 20 23.26 16.21 4.40
CA GLN A 20 23.01 15.43 5.63
C GLN A 20 21.92 16.03 6.55
N LEU A 21 20.98 16.81 5.99
CA LEU A 21 19.99 17.56 6.77
C LEU A 21 18.80 16.70 7.24
N ILE A 22 18.57 15.56 6.60
CA ILE A 22 17.40 14.71 6.83
C ILE A 22 17.73 13.28 7.26
N GLN A 23 18.99 13.00 7.50
CA GLN A 23 19.42 11.67 7.88
C GLN A 23 19.40 11.47 9.39
N SER A 24 19.13 10.23 9.82
CA SER A 24 19.17 9.88 11.25
C SER A 24 20.59 10.03 11.80
N ILE A 25 20.70 10.73 12.93
CA ILE A 25 21.94 10.83 13.72
C ILE A 25 22.25 9.47 14.36
N ASP A 26 21.22 8.75 14.82
CA ASP A 26 21.37 7.43 15.46
C ASP A 26 21.90 6.37 14.48
N ALA A 27 21.61 6.52 13.19
CA ALA A 27 22.13 5.64 12.15
C ALA A 27 23.66 5.79 11.91
N ILE A 28 24.31 6.81 12.47
CA ILE A 28 25.77 6.98 12.36
C ILE A 28 26.49 5.82 13.03
N GLY A 29 26.01 5.35 14.19
CA GLY A 29 26.56 4.20 14.89
C GLY A 29 26.40 2.86 14.16
N LEU A 30 25.53 2.79 13.17
CA LEU A 30 25.22 1.59 12.39
C LEU A 30 25.97 1.56 11.04
N ILE A 31 26.79 2.57 10.72
CA ILE A 31 27.50 2.61 9.45
C ILE A 31 28.41 1.39 9.30
N GLY A 32 28.24 0.67 8.19
CA GLY A 32 28.94 -0.58 7.88
C GLY A 32 28.23 -1.84 8.35
N GLU A 33 27.23 -1.74 9.24
CA GLU A 33 26.41 -2.88 9.66
C GLU A 33 25.32 -3.19 8.60
N ALA A 34 24.91 -4.45 8.55
CA ALA A 34 23.79 -4.85 7.71
C ALA A 34 22.48 -4.33 8.31
N SER A 35 21.72 -3.58 7.53
CA SER A 35 20.39 -3.14 7.94
C SER A 35 19.40 -4.31 7.97
N ARG A 36 18.24 -4.07 8.56
CA ARG A 36 17.10 -4.98 8.52
C ARG A 36 16.70 -5.39 7.08
N TRP A 37 17.06 -4.57 6.09
CA TRP A 37 16.71 -4.75 4.68
C TRP A 37 17.87 -5.31 3.85
N CYS A 38 18.80 -5.99 4.50
CA CYS A 38 19.92 -6.71 3.88
C CYS A 38 20.93 -5.83 3.12
N GLU A 39 20.86 -4.51 3.25
CA GLU A 39 21.88 -3.59 2.73
C GLU A 39 22.75 -3.03 3.86
N ARG A 40 24.03 -2.79 3.59
CA ARG A 40 24.92 -2.16 4.58
C ARG A 40 24.62 -0.67 4.67
N VAL A 41 24.46 -0.17 5.90
CA VAL A 41 24.24 1.25 6.18
C VAL A 41 25.46 2.05 5.73
N SER A 42 25.25 3.00 4.85
CA SER A 42 26.27 3.88 4.26
C SER A 42 26.39 5.19 5.02
N GLY A 43 27.63 5.71 5.13
CA GLY A 43 27.87 7.09 5.56
C GLY A 43 27.70 8.13 4.45
N GLY A 44 27.37 7.71 3.22
CA GLY A 44 27.22 8.58 2.05
C GLY A 44 25.93 9.38 2.01
N ILE A 45 25.52 9.78 0.78
CA ILE A 45 24.33 10.61 0.53
C ILE A 45 23.06 9.92 1.03
N PHE A 46 22.92 8.61 0.81
CA PHE A 46 21.80 7.79 1.28
C PHE A 46 22.30 6.75 2.25
N ARG A 47 21.50 6.43 3.27
CA ARG A 47 21.83 5.39 4.25
C ARG A 47 21.82 3.98 3.65
N GLU A 48 20.88 3.69 2.77
CA GLU A 48 20.78 2.46 2.00
C GLU A 48 20.66 2.82 0.50
N PRO A 49 21.80 3.06 -0.20
CA PRO A 49 21.77 3.63 -1.54
C PRO A 49 21.09 2.75 -2.59
N ILE A 50 21.27 1.42 -2.55
CA ILE A 50 20.66 0.52 -3.52
C ILE A 50 19.15 0.47 -3.29
N ASN A 51 18.73 0.23 -2.05
CA ASN A 51 17.31 0.24 -1.68
C ASN A 51 16.66 1.59 -2.02
N THR A 52 17.33 2.71 -1.77
CA THR A 52 16.83 4.04 -2.12
C THR A 52 16.63 4.19 -3.64
N LEU A 53 17.65 3.86 -4.44
CA LEU A 53 17.63 4.10 -5.88
C LEU A 53 16.72 3.13 -6.64
N THR A 54 16.59 1.88 -6.19
CA THR A 54 15.67 0.90 -6.82
C THR A 54 14.21 1.33 -6.73
N ASN A 55 13.85 2.11 -5.72
CA ASN A 55 12.51 2.67 -5.56
C ASN A 55 12.12 3.70 -6.64
N LEU A 56 13.09 4.22 -7.41
CA LEU A 56 12.80 4.98 -8.64
C LEU A 56 11.96 4.16 -9.63
N GLY A 57 12.06 2.84 -9.60
CA GLY A 57 11.26 1.95 -10.44
C GLY A 57 9.75 2.19 -10.27
N PHE A 58 9.26 2.38 -9.03
CA PHE A 58 7.84 2.70 -8.77
C PHE A 58 7.45 4.05 -9.37
N MET A 59 8.31 5.07 -9.25
CA MET A 59 8.04 6.38 -9.84
C MET A 59 7.93 6.28 -11.36
N PHE A 60 8.87 5.60 -12.01
CA PHE A 60 8.85 5.42 -13.47
C PHE A 60 7.62 4.65 -13.94
N VAL A 61 7.28 3.54 -13.28
CA VAL A 61 6.11 2.74 -13.63
C VAL A 61 4.82 3.54 -13.43
N GLY A 62 4.68 4.25 -12.30
CA GLY A 62 3.50 5.07 -12.05
C GLY A 62 3.35 6.23 -13.05
N LEU A 63 4.45 6.92 -13.39
CA LEU A 63 4.45 7.95 -14.43
C LEU A 63 4.12 7.38 -15.81
N TYR A 64 4.64 6.20 -16.14
CA TYR A 64 4.33 5.51 -17.38
C TYR A 64 2.86 5.11 -17.47
N ILE A 65 2.27 4.62 -16.37
CA ILE A 65 0.83 4.34 -16.28
C ILE A 65 0.03 5.60 -16.57
N LEU A 66 0.33 6.71 -15.89
CA LEU A 66 -0.36 7.99 -16.10
C LEU A 66 -0.22 8.48 -17.54
N PHE A 67 0.98 8.36 -18.13
CA PHE A 67 1.23 8.71 -19.53
C PHE A 67 0.40 7.85 -20.49
N LYS A 68 0.36 6.54 -20.28
CA LYS A 68 -0.47 5.63 -21.09
C LYS A 68 -1.95 6.01 -21.02
N LEU A 69 -2.46 6.28 -19.83
CA LEU A 69 -3.86 6.67 -19.62
C LEU A 69 -4.25 7.97 -20.34
N THR A 70 -3.30 8.89 -20.59
CA THR A 70 -3.60 10.10 -21.39
C THR A 70 -3.86 9.82 -22.86
N ASN A 71 -3.34 8.70 -23.37
CA ASN A 71 -3.41 8.32 -24.78
C ASN A 71 -4.49 7.26 -25.07
N GLU A 72 -5.13 6.73 -24.02
CA GLU A 72 -6.16 5.70 -24.18
C GLU A 72 -7.55 6.31 -24.33
N THR A 73 -8.25 5.87 -25.37
CA THR A 73 -9.62 6.31 -25.70
C THR A 73 -10.67 5.21 -25.51
N SER A 74 -10.31 4.10 -24.85
CA SER A 74 -11.22 2.98 -24.73
C SER A 74 -12.30 3.20 -23.66
N PHE A 75 -13.43 2.47 -23.78
CA PHE A 75 -14.65 2.69 -23.01
C PHE A 75 -14.73 1.90 -21.71
N ASN A 76 -13.61 1.48 -21.12
CA ASN A 76 -13.65 0.78 -19.84
C ASN A 76 -13.21 1.69 -18.69
N GLU A 77 -13.61 1.36 -17.46
CA GLU A 77 -13.34 2.18 -16.28
C GLU A 77 -11.85 2.29 -15.88
N PHE A 78 -10.97 1.48 -16.49
CA PHE A 78 -9.52 1.54 -16.34
C PHE A 78 -8.83 2.23 -17.51
N SER A 79 -9.59 2.83 -18.41
CA SER A 79 -9.06 3.54 -19.58
C SER A 79 -9.22 5.03 -19.41
N GLY A 80 -8.24 5.76 -19.91
CA GLY A 80 -8.23 7.20 -19.83
C GLY A 80 -8.06 7.74 -18.41
N LEU A 81 -8.01 9.04 -18.29
CA LEU A 81 -7.86 9.74 -17.01
C LEU A 81 -9.21 9.90 -16.32
N ASN A 82 -9.48 9.09 -15.33
CA ASN A 82 -10.60 9.23 -14.42
C ASN A 82 -10.15 9.17 -12.96
N LYS A 83 -11.06 9.37 -12.00
CA LYS A 83 -10.71 9.42 -10.57
C LYS A 83 -9.99 8.15 -10.08
N ILE A 84 -10.40 6.98 -10.54
CA ILE A 84 -9.85 5.68 -10.11
C ILE A 84 -8.45 5.49 -10.71
N THR A 85 -8.31 5.70 -12.02
CA THR A 85 -7.03 5.51 -12.72
C THR A 85 -5.97 6.53 -12.31
N ILE A 86 -6.38 7.78 -12.07
CA ILE A 86 -5.49 8.83 -11.54
C ILE A 86 -5.05 8.45 -10.12
N LEU A 87 -5.99 8.06 -9.25
CA LEU A 87 -5.66 7.63 -7.90
C LEU A 87 -4.64 6.50 -7.92
N TYR A 88 -4.88 5.44 -8.71
CA TYR A 88 -3.97 4.31 -8.84
C TYR A 88 -2.59 4.74 -9.33
N GLY A 89 -2.52 5.47 -10.44
CA GLY A 89 -1.24 5.92 -11.00
C GLY A 89 -0.44 6.82 -10.05
N VAL A 90 -1.12 7.74 -9.34
CA VAL A 90 -0.47 8.61 -8.35
C VAL A 90 0.04 7.83 -7.15
N THR A 91 -0.70 6.84 -6.66
CA THR A 91 -0.24 6.01 -5.54
C THR A 91 0.94 5.12 -5.91
N VAL A 92 0.97 4.58 -7.15
CA VAL A 92 2.15 3.87 -7.66
C VAL A 92 3.38 4.78 -7.73
N VAL A 93 3.21 6.04 -8.20
CA VAL A 93 4.31 7.02 -8.17
C VAL A 93 4.78 7.26 -6.74
N TYR A 94 3.86 7.41 -5.79
CA TYR A 94 4.19 7.77 -4.41
C TYR A 94 4.88 6.65 -3.63
N LEU A 95 4.74 5.38 -4.04
CA LEU A 95 5.53 4.28 -3.47
C LEU A 95 7.04 4.57 -3.55
N GLY A 96 7.51 5.15 -4.67
CA GLY A 96 8.90 5.52 -4.82
C GLY A 96 9.37 6.52 -3.75
N PRO A 97 8.85 7.76 -3.71
CA PRO A 97 9.17 8.75 -2.69
C PRO A 97 9.03 8.25 -1.26
N GLY A 98 7.95 7.54 -0.95
CA GLY A 98 7.70 7.01 0.40
C GLY A 98 8.84 6.09 0.85
N SER A 99 9.16 5.09 0.03
CA SER A 99 10.21 4.13 0.35
C SER A 99 11.62 4.74 0.25
N MET A 100 11.86 5.66 -0.69
CA MET A 100 13.12 6.42 -0.74
C MET A 100 13.38 7.21 0.54
N MET A 101 12.35 7.80 1.14
CA MET A 101 12.49 8.53 2.41
C MET A 101 12.93 7.61 3.55
N MET A 102 12.42 6.39 3.64
CA MET A 102 12.85 5.42 4.64
C MET A 102 14.30 5.01 4.42
N HIS A 103 14.61 4.44 3.26
CA HIS A 103 15.91 3.85 2.97
C HIS A 103 17.03 4.90 2.84
N GLY A 104 16.69 6.07 2.33
CA GLY A 104 17.67 7.15 2.16
C GLY A 104 18.03 7.86 3.45
N THR A 105 17.14 7.90 4.44
CA THR A 105 17.34 8.65 5.68
C THR A 105 17.50 7.78 6.92
N ASN A 106 16.93 6.60 6.93
CA ASN A 106 16.82 5.67 8.06
C ASN A 106 16.25 6.35 9.32
N THR A 107 15.15 7.10 9.14
CA THR A 107 14.46 7.87 10.18
C THR A 107 13.07 7.31 10.46
N GLU A 108 12.50 7.60 11.62
CA GLU A 108 11.12 7.22 11.96
C GLU A 108 10.10 7.87 11.02
N TRP A 109 10.28 9.14 10.67
CA TRP A 109 9.39 9.81 9.73
C TRP A 109 9.52 9.25 8.31
N GLY A 110 10.73 8.79 7.91
CA GLY A 110 10.93 8.04 6.67
C GLY A 110 10.16 6.72 6.70
N GLY A 111 10.23 5.98 7.80
CA GLY A 111 9.43 4.78 8.02
C GLY A 111 7.92 5.03 8.02
N TRP A 112 7.47 6.16 8.58
CA TRP A 112 6.07 6.60 8.47
C TRP A 112 5.66 6.83 7.02
N ALA A 113 6.48 7.51 6.22
CA ALA A 113 6.20 7.82 4.83
C ALA A 113 6.15 6.56 3.95
N ASP A 114 7.06 5.61 4.18
CA ASP A 114 7.10 4.32 3.50
C ASP A 114 5.83 3.51 3.78
N ASN A 115 5.51 3.29 5.04
CA ASN A 115 4.29 2.58 5.44
C ASN A 115 3.02 3.25 4.89
N LEU A 116 2.95 4.59 4.91
CA LEU A 116 1.84 5.33 4.34
C LEU A 116 1.71 5.05 2.85
N SER A 117 2.81 5.06 2.11
CA SER A 117 2.82 4.81 0.67
C SER A 117 2.30 3.40 0.33
N MET A 118 2.74 2.40 1.09
CA MET A 118 2.29 1.01 0.93
C MET A 118 0.81 0.84 1.25
N VAL A 119 0.32 1.43 2.35
CA VAL A 119 -1.10 1.38 2.71
C VAL A 119 -1.96 2.11 1.68
N MET A 120 -1.51 3.26 1.17
CA MET A 120 -2.20 3.97 0.10
C MET A 120 -2.39 3.09 -1.14
N TYR A 121 -1.37 2.37 -1.55
CA TYR A 121 -1.43 1.47 -2.70
C TYR A 121 -2.32 0.25 -2.44
N LEU A 122 -2.12 -0.46 -1.32
CA LEU A 122 -2.85 -1.70 -1.02
C LEU A 122 -4.32 -1.48 -0.68
N THR A 123 -4.70 -0.30 -0.22
CA THR A 123 -6.10 0.03 0.07
C THR A 123 -6.95 0.12 -1.20
N ILE A 124 -6.37 0.46 -2.35
CA ILE A 124 -7.11 0.63 -3.61
C ILE A 124 -7.76 -0.69 -4.07
N PRO A 125 -7.05 -1.83 -4.24
CA PRO A 125 -7.64 -3.01 -4.84
C PRO A 125 -8.79 -3.58 -4.01
N TRP A 126 -8.70 -3.63 -2.68
CA TRP A 126 -9.80 -4.17 -1.90
C TRP A 126 -10.99 -3.23 -1.81
N LEU A 127 -10.77 -1.92 -1.70
CA LEU A 127 -11.87 -0.95 -1.75
C LEU A 127 -12.55 -0.93 -3.11
N TYR A 128 -11.77 -1.04 -4.19
CA TYR A 128 -12.33 -1.14 -5.53
C TYR A 128 -13.20 -2.40 -5.68
N ASN A 129 -12.77 -3.53 -5.14
CA ASN A 129 -13.58 -4.75 -5.14
C ASN A 129 -14.87 -4.57 -4.35
N CYS A 130 -14.80 -3.96 -3.16
CA CYS A 130 -15.99 -3.61 -2.39
C CYS A 130 -16.93 -2.67 -3.15
N TYR A 131 -16.39 -1.65 -3.82
CA TYR A 131 -17.14 -0.75 -4.68
C TYR A 131 -17.90 -1.50 -5.78
N LYS A 132 -17.26 -2.46 -6.45
CA LYS A 132 -17.88 -3.27 -7.51
C LYS A 132 -18.96 -4.20 -6.99
N MET A 133 -18.85 -4.67 -5.75
CA MET A 133 -19.80 -5.57 -5.10
C MET A 133 -20.83 -4.85 -4.19
N SER A 134 -20.81 -3.53 -4.18
CA SER A 134 -21.74 -2.70 -3.40
C SER A 134 -22.47 -1.69 -4.31
N ASN A 135 -23.38 -0.92 -3.73
CA ASN A 135 -24.08 0.16 -4.42
C ASN A 135 -23.40 1.53 -4.22
N TRP A 136 -22.08 1.54 -4.08
CA TRP A 136 -21.34 2.78 -3.91
C TRP A 136 -21.19 3.56 -5.22
N SER A 137 -21.16 4.88 -5.10
CA SER A 137 -20.70 5.74 -6.18
C SER A 137 -19.17 5.87 -6.14
N VAL A 138 -18.55 6.29 -7.25
CA VAL A 138 -17.11 6.62 -7.28
C VAL A 138 -16.77 7.69 -6.24
N ASN A 139 -17.65 8.66 -6.01
CA ASN A 139 -17.41 9.68 -4.98
C ASN A 139 -17.42 9.09 -3.57
N THR A 140 -18.27 8.11 -3.31
CA THR A 140 -18.29 7.37 -2.04
C THR A 140 -16.99 6.60 -1.84
N LEU A 141 -16.53 5.88 -2.87
CA LEU A 141 -15.23 5.20 -2.88
C LEU A 141 -14.09 6.17 -2.52
N MET A 142 -14.03 7.32 -3.19
CA MET A 142 -12.99 8.34 -2.93
C MET A 142 -13.05 8.85 -1.48
N LYS A 143 -14.25 9.15 -0.96
CA LYS A 143 -14.42 9.62 0.42
C LYS A 143 -13.91 8.57 1.43
N ILE A 144 -14.30 7.31 1.26
CA ILE A 144 -13.87 6.22 2.14
C ILE A 144 -12.35 6.04 2.06
N TYR A 145 -11.80 6.01 0.86
CA TYR A 145 -10.36 5.90 0.66
C TYR A 145 -9.58 6.99 1.39
N PHE A 146 -9.89 8.26 1.11
CA PHE A 146 -9.18 9.38 1.74
C PHE A 146 -9.40 9.44 3.25
N SER A 147 -10.56 9.03 3.75
CA SER A 147 -10.79 8.94 5.21
C SER A 147 -9.89 7.89 5.85
N ILE A 148 -9.77 6.70 5.27
CA ILE A 148 -8.90 5.63 5.79
C ILE A 148 -7.44 6.11 5.77
N ILE A 149 -6.97 6.68 4.65
CA ILE A 149 -5.59 7.14 4.54
C ILE A 149 -5.27 8.27 5.51
N LEU A 150 -6.19 9.24 5.67
CA LEU A 150 -6.01 10.34 6.61
C LEU A 150 -5.94 9.85 8.06
N VAL A 151 -6.89 8.99 8.46
CA VAL A 151 -6.89 8.40 9.80
C VAL A 151 -5.61 7.60 10.05
N TYR A 152 -5.22 6.77 9.08
CA TYR A 152 -3.97 6.02 9.18
C TYR A 152 -2.74 6.92 9.31
N ALA A 153 -2.61 7.95 8.47
CA ALA A 153 -1.48 8.86 8.51
C ALA A 153 -1.34 9.55 9.87
N ILE A 154 -2.46 10.03 10.43
CA ILE A 154 -2.48 10.68 11.75
C ILE A 154 -2.17 9.69 12.86
N MET A 155 -2.88 8.55 12.91
CA MET A 155 -2.70 7.57 13.99
C MET A 155 -1.29 6.97 13.98
N ARG A 156 -0.78 6.62 12.79
CA ARG A 156 0.59 6.11 12.64
C ARG A 156 1.64 7.15 13.04
N GLY A 157 1.42 8.43 12.71
CA GLY A 157 2.31 9.54 13.08
C GLY A 157 2.31 9.84 14.57
N LEU A 158 1.17 9.70 15.24
CA LEU A 158 1.05 10.00 16.67
C LEU A 158 1.43 8.81 17.59
N PHE A 159 1.11 7.60 17.19
CA PHE A 159 1.19 6.42 18.06
C PHE A 159 2.20 5.36 17.57
N GLY A 160 2.91 5.62 16.48
CA GLY A 160 3.91 4.70 15.94
C GLY A 160 3.31 3.46 15.26
N ASP A 161 4.11 2.41 15.16
CA ASP A 161 3.69 1.12 14.59
C ASP A 161 2.50 0.56 15.38
N GLY A 162 1.53 0.00 14.65
CA GLY A 162 0.31 -0.53 15.26
C GLY A 162 -0.73 0.53 15.62
N MET A 163 -0.51 1.82 15.33
CA MET A 163 -1.49 2.90 15.54
C MET A 163 -1.98 3.03 16.99
N GLY A 164 -1.20 2.59 17.98
CA GLY A 164 -1.56 2.57 19.40
C GLY A 164 -2.60 1.51 19.79
N ILE A 165 -3.09 0.71 18.86
CA ILE A 165 -4.12 -0.33 19.06
C ILE A 165 -3.69 -1.70 18.52
N GLY A 166 -2.40 -1.89 18.25
CA GLY A 166 -1.86 -3.14 17.68
C GLY A 166 -2.30 -3.44 16.23
N LEU A 167 -2.83 -2.45 15.51
CA LEU A 167 -3.35 -2.63 14.15
C LEU A 167 -2.28 -2.39 13.09
N ASN A 168 -1.80 -3.47 12.46
CA ASN A 168 -0.98 -3.39 11.25
C ASN A 168 -1.88 -3.27 10.01
N LEU A 169 -2.21 -2.03 9.61
CA LEU A 169 -3.11 -1.79 8.47
C LEU A 169 -2.51 -2.25 7.13
N PHE A 170 -1.18 -2.32 6.99
CA PHE A 170 -0.52 -2.88 5.81
C PHE A 170 -0.86 -4.37 5.67
N GLY A 171 -0.59 -5.18 6.68
CA GLY A 171 -0.91 -6.61 6.68
C GLY A 171 -2.42 -6.87 6.53
N VAL A 172 -3.25 -6.10 7.27
CA VAL A 172 -4.71 -6.18 7.14
C VAL A 172 -5.17 -5.87 5.72
N SER A 173 -4.61 -4.87 5.05
CA SER A 173 -4.99 -4.51 3.67
C SER A 173 -4.66 -5.62 2.67
N ILE A 174 -3.57 -6.37 2.88
CA ILE A 174 -3.27 -7.59 2.09
C ILE A 174 -4.38 -8.63 2.29
N GLY A 175 -4.73 -8.91 3.53
CA GLY A 175 -5.82 -9.84 3.85
C GLY A 175 -7.16 -9.42 3.24
N LEU A 176 -7.53 -8.15 3.39
CA LEU A 176 -8.74 -7.58 2.80
C LEU A 176 -8.73 -7.66 1.27
N TRP A 177 -7.58 -7.46 0.65
CA TRP A 177 -7.44 -7.63 -0.80
C TRP A 177 -7.69 -9.08 -1.22
N VAL A 178 -7.05 -10.05 -0.58
CA VAL A 178 -7.25 -11.48 -0.86
C VAL A 178 -8.71 -11.88 -0.66
N ILE A 179 -9.32 -11.48 0.46
CA ILE A 179 -10.74 -11.75 0.75
C ILE A 179 -11.65 -11.16 -0.33
N SER A 180 -11.41 -9.92 -0.68
CA SER A 180 -12.24 -9.23 -1.67
C SER A 180 -12.08 -9.80 -3.09
N GLU A 181 -10.88 -10.28 -3.47
CA GLU A 181 -10.66 -11.00 -4.72
C GLU A 181 -11.33 -12.37 -4.72
N PHE A 182 -11.26 -13.09 -3.60
CA PHE A 182 -11.95 -14.38 -3.44
C PHE A 182 -13.47 -14.20 -3.58
N LEU A 183 -14.04 -13.19 -2.92
CA LEU A 183 -15.46 -12.84 -3.08
C LEU A 183 -15.79 -12.42 -4.52
N TYR A 184 -14.94 -11.65 -5.15
CA TYR A 184 -15.15 -11.22 -6.53
C TYR A 184 -15.21 -12.43 -7.48
N LYS A 185 -14.37 -13.43 -7.28
CA LYS A 185 -14.29 -14.63 -8.12
C LYS A 185 -15.41 -15.62 -7.86
N PHE A 186 -15.74 -15.83 -6.58
CA PHE A 186 -16.67 -16.89 -6.11
C PHE A 186 -17.91 -16.32 -5.42
N TRP A 187 -18.36 -15.16 -5.86
CA TRP A 187 -19.44 -14.46 -5.19
C TRP A 187 -20.69 -15.32 -5.05
N SER A 188 -21.17 -15.47 -3.82
CA SER A 188 -22.49 -15.99 -3.48
C SER A 188 -22.91 -15.43 -2.12
N PRO A 189 -24.21 -15.46 -1.77
CA PRO A 189 -24.67 -15.03 -0.45
C PRO A 189 -23.99 -15.78 0.72
N TYR A 190 -23.63 -17.05 0.51
CA TYR A 190 -22.94 -17.87 1.53
C TYR A 190 -21.45 -17.56 1.62
N MET A 191 -20.78 -17.32 0.50
CA MET A 191 -19.37 -16.99 0.46
C MET A 191 -19.02 -15.70 1.20
N ARG A 192 -19.96 -14.78 1.35
CA ARG A 192 -19.81 -13.57 2.18
C ARG A 192 -19.40 -13.89 3.60
N PHE A 193 -19.92 -14.96 4.17
CA PHE A 193 -19.61 -15.39 5.54
C PHE A 193 -18.33 -16.22 5.64
N ILE A 194 -17.97 -16.97 4.61
CA ILE A 194 -16.79 -17.84 4.59
C ILE A 194 -15.54 -17.05 4.22
N SER A 195 -15.67 -15.98 3.46
CA SER A 195 -14.53 -15.21 2.92
C SER A 195 -13.59 -14.67 3.98
N GLY A 196 -14.08 -14.33 5.17
CA GLY A 196 -13.24 -13.88 6.27
C GLY A 196 -12.21 -14.92 6.73
N PHE A 197 -12.57 -16.19 6.73
CA PHE A 197 -11.64 -17.29 7.04
C PHE A 197 -10.51 -17.41 6.01
N VAL A 198 -10.80 -17.13 4.74
CA VAL A 198 -9.76 -17.17 3.68
C VAL A 198 -8.67 -16.16 3.97
N GLY A 199 -9.03 -14.92 4.28
CA GLY A 199 -8.07 -13.87 4.63
C GLY A 199 -7.29 -14.20 5.90
N PHE A 200 -7.95 -14.73 6.91
CA PHE A 200 -7.31 -15.19 8.14
C PHE A 200 -6.25 -16.25 7.85
N LEU A 201 -6.59 -17.27 7.06
CA LEU A 201 -5.65 -18.34 6.69
C LEU A 201 -4.46 -17.81 5.89
N VAL A 202 -4.69 -16.89 4.96
CA VAL A 202 -3.61 -16.27 4.17
C VAL A 202 -2.63 -15.54 5.07
N LEU A 203 -3.11 -14.69 5.96
CA LEU A 203 -2.24 -13.95 6.89
C LEU A 203 -1.48 -14.88 7.84
N LEU A 204 -2.12 -15.95 8.29
CA LEU A 204 -1.47 -16.98 9.12
C LEU A 204 -0.34 -17.67 8.36
N LEU A 205 -0.56 -18.07 7.11
CA LEU A 205 0.42 -18.75 6.28
C LEU A 205 1.62 -17.86 5.92
N PHE A 206 1.40 -16.57 5.69
CA PHE A 206 2.48 -15.64 5.37
C PHE A 206 3.18 -15.05 6.59
N GLY A 207 2.81 -15.48 7.81
CA GLY A 207 3.46 -15.01 9.04
C GLY A 207 3.33 -13.50 9.29
N THR A 208 2.40 -12.84 8.59
CA THR A 208 2.14 -11.40 8.74
C THR A 208 1.24 -11.08 9.94
N PHE A 209 0.92 -12.09 10.71
CA PHE A 209 0.13 -12.01 11.93
C PHE A 209 1.03 -11.57 13.08
N PRO A 210 0.86 -10.41 13.69
CA PRO A 210 1.51 -10.14 14.96
C PRO A 210 0.97 -11.14 15.99
N MET A 211 1.86 -11.77 16.76
CA MET A 211 1.48 -12.74 17.82
C MET A 211 0.48 -12.13 18.84
N GLU A 212 0.47 -10.82 18.95
CA GLU A 212 -0.47 -10.00 19.74
C GLU A 212 -1.94 -10.13 19.32
N VAL A 213 -2.20 -10.67 18.13
CA VAL A 213 -3.57 -10.97 17.67
C VAL A 213 -4.29 -11.99 18.54
N PHE A 214 -3.54 -12.84 19.25
CA PHE A 214 -4.11 -13.82 20.18
C PHE A 214 -4.57 -13.20 21.51
N GLU A 215 -4.29 -11.91 21.76
CA GLU A 215 -4.95 -11.20 22.84
C GLU A 215 -6.42 -10.97 22.49
N ILE A 216 -7.32 -11.31 23.42
CA ILE A 216 -8.78 -11.36 23.19
C ILE A 216 -9.35 -10.09 22.56
N ILE A 217 -8.83 -8.91 22.93
CA ILE A 217 -9.28 -7.62 22.38
C ILE A 217 -8.91 -7.50 20.89
N ASN A 218 -7.74 -7.98 20.50
CA ASN A 218 -7.25 -7.90 19.13
C ASN A 218 -8.02 -8.86 18.20
N VAL A 219 -8.41 -10.04 18.69
CA VAL A 219 -9.19 -11.02 17.92
C VAL A 219 -10.52 -10.43 17.43
N ILE A 220 -11.20 -9.63 18.26
CA ILE A 220 -12.48 -8.99 17.88
C ILE A 220 -12.28 -8.03 16.71
N TRP A 221 -11.26 -7.18 16.75
CA TRP A 221 -10.93 -6.26 15.67
C TRP A 221 -10.63 -7.00 14.35
N TRP A 222 -9.84 -8.07 14.42
CA TRP A 222 -9.50 -8.88 13.25
C TRP A 222 -10.72 -9.56 12.66
N ILE A 223 -11.62 -10.09 13.46
CA ILE A 223 -12.89 -10.68 13.00
C ILE A 223 -13.69 -9.60 12.25
N VAL A 224 -13.86 -8.42 12.79
CA VAL A 224 -14.61 -7.34 12.13
C VAL A 224 -13.95 -6.96 10.81
N PHE A 225 -12.63 -6.76 10.78
CA PHE A 225 -11.93 -6.39 9.55
C PHE A 225 -12.01 -7.47 8.48
N PHE A 226 -11.80 -8.74 8.83
CA PHE A 226 -11.84 -9.82 7.83
C PHE A 226 -13.22 -10.05 7.22
N TRP A 227 -14.27 -9.78 7.96
CA TRP A 227 -15.62 -9.88 7.42
C TRP A 227 -16.11 -8.61 6.73
N LEU A 228 -15.37 -7.51 6.84
CA LEU A 228 -15.75 -6.24 6.23
C LEU A 228 -16.06 -6.35 4.72
N PRO A 229 -15.24 -6.97 3.86
CA PRO A 229 -15.60 -7.16 2.45
C PRO A 229 -16.91 -7.93 2.27
N GLY A 230 -17.12 -8.99 3.03
CA GLY A 230 -18.36 -9.77 2.99
C GLY A 230 -19.59 -8.99 3.46
N LEU A 231 -19.45 -8.13 4.45
CA LEU A 231 -20.52 -7.25 4.92
C LEU A 231 -20.89 -6.18 3.89
N LEU A 232 -19.89 -5.65 3.19
CA LEU A 232 -20.07 -4.61 2.18
C LEU A 232 -20.56 -5.16 0.83
N ALA A 233 -20.21 -6.41 0.50
CA ALA A 233 -20.61 -7.05 -0.75
C ALA A 233 -22.08 -7.47 -0.70
N ASN A 234 -22.94 -6.76 -1.41
CA ASN A 234 -24.37 -7.02 -1.45
C ASN A 234 -24.91 -7.42 -2.84
N LYS A 235 -24.04 -7.40 -3.86
CA LYS A 235 -24.37 -7.83 -5.23
C LYS A 235 -23.19 -8.56 -5.89
N SER A 236 -23.50 -9.41 -6.87
CA SER A 236 -22.48 -10.04 -7.71
C SER A 236 -21.71 -8.97 -8.50
N PRO A 237 -20.38 -9.06 -8.54
CA PRO A 237 -19.60 -8.16 -9.37
C PRO A 237 -19.81 -8.45 -10.86
N GLU A 238 -19.78 -7.41 -11.66
CA GLU A 238 -19.81 -7.51 -13.11
C GLU A 238 -18.38 -7.50 -13.67
N GLY A 239 -18.15 -8.28 -14.72
CA GLY A 239 -16.90 -8.31 -15.46
C GLY A 239 -16.01 -9.53 -15.16
N TYR A 240 -15.12 -9.81 -16.10
CA TYR A 240 -14.16 -10.91 -16.05
C TYR A 240 -12.78 -10.39 -15.67
N ARG A 241 -12.06 -11.11 -14.79
CA ARG A 241 -10.68 -10.82 -14.43
C ARG A 241 -9.73 -11.90 -14.87
N THR A 242 -8.58 -11.46 -15.37
CA THR A 242 -7.48 -12.34 -15.75
C THR A 242 -6.41 -12.31 -14.66
N TYR A 243 -6.21 -13.43 -13.98
CA TYR A 243 -5.27 -13.53 -12.86
C TYR A 243 -3.82 -13.83 -13.26
N ARG A 244 -3.54 -14.10 -14.55
CA ARG A 244 -2.18 -14.44 -15.02
C ARG A 244 -1.12 -13.41 -14.63
N TRP A 245 -1.45 -12.13 -14.66
CA TRP A 245 -0.53 -11.05 -14.31
C TRP A 245 -0.32 -10.92 -12.81
N TYR A 246 -1.32 -11.27 -12.00
CA TYR A 246 -1.17 -11.39 -10.55
C TYR A 246 -0.15 -12.46 -10.19
N PHE A 247 -0.28 -13.65 -10.78
CA PHE A 247 0.68 -14.73 -10.55
C PHE A 247 2.07 -14.39 -11.07
N ALA A 248 2.19 -13.76 -12.23
CA ALA A 248 3.47 -13.28 -12.73
C ALA A 248 4.13 -12.26 -11.78
N GLY A 249 3.35 -11.31 -11.24
CA GLY A 249 3.83 -10.35 -10.25
C GLY A 249 4.26 -11.01 -8.94
N MET A 250 3.48 -11.98 -8.44
CA MET A 250 3.86 -12.75 -7.23
C MET A 250 5.16 -13.50 -7.43
N ILE A 251 5.32 -14.21 -8.55
CA ILE A 251 6.56 -14.95 -8.86
C ILE A 251 7.77 -14.00 -8.96
N ALA A 252 7.57 -12.82 -9.53
CA ALA A 252 8.65 -11.83 -9.65
C ALA A 252 9.03 -11.19 -8.31
N TYR A 253 8.12 -11.21 -7.33
CA TYR A 253 8.34 -10.66 -5.98
C TYR A 253 9.01 -11.69 -5.04
N MET A 254 8.77 -12.98 -5.22
CA MET A 254 9.40 -14.08 -4.45
C MET A 254 10.83 -14.38 -4.92
#